data_b8a677782ae26871338b294505ecf424
#
_entry.id   b8a677782ae26871338b294505ecf424
#
_cell.length_a   1.000
_cell.length_b   1.000
_cell.length_c   1.000
_cell.angle_alpha   90.00
_cell.angle_beta   90.00
_cell.angle_gamma   90.00
#
_symmetry.space_group_name_H-M   'P 1'
#
loop_
_entity.id
_entity.type
_entity.pdbx_description
1 polymer ?
#
loop_
_entity_poly.entity_id
_entity_poly.type
_entity_poly.pdbx_seq_one_letter_code
_entity_poly.pdbx_strand_id
1 'polypeptide(L)'
;MENWIDVTMTISPSIMVYKNKEEKKPKFIVRATHEENGHHESSLCLDLHTGTHIDMPKHMIKDGKTSDEFELSSVNGTCFVVDFSKHPSHEVDEAFLKAYEFSPGEMVFIKTKNSFDQQFNYDYDYLNASGAEWLKNQGIKAVGIDALGIERNAPGHPTHHILLGNGIYIIEGLDLSEVDEGLYECLCMPLKIAGVEGLPARVLLKPY
;
A
#
# COMPACT_ATOMS: atom_id res chain seq x y z
N MET A 1 -15.30 16.88 4.95
CA MET A 1 -15.04 15.43 5.17
C MET A 1 -14.70 15.25 6.65
N GLU A 2 -15.72 15.39 7.50
CA GLU A 2 -15.56 15.18 8.94
C GLU A 2 -15.27 13.69 9.18
N ASN A 3 -14.30 13.38 10.04
CA ASN A 3 -13.88 12.06 10.52
C ASN A 3 -13.13 11.16 9.52
N TRP A 4 -12.68 11.63 8.36
CA TRP A 4 -11.78 10.87 7.51
C TRP A 4 -10.32 11.06 7.93
N ILE A 5 -9.59 9.96 8.11
CA ILE A 5 -8.16 9.91 8.38
C ILE A 5 -7.46 9.68 7.05
N ASP A 6 -6.53 10.55 6.69
CA ASP A 6 -5.73 10.40 5.49
C ASP A 6 -4.48 9.56 5.82
N VAL A 7 -4.44 8.37 5.27
CA VAL A 7 -3.37 7.39 5.50
C VAL A 7 -2.40 7.30 4.32
N THR A 8 -2.25 8.41 3.60
CA THR A 8 -1.42 8.48 2.40
C THR A 8 -0.08 9.15 2.69
N MET A 9 1.03 8.54 2.26
CA MET A 9 2.34 9.18 2.31
C MET A 9 2.38 10.42 1.41
N THR A 10 2.90 11.53 1.94
CA THR A 10 3.09 12.75 1.15
C THR A 10 4.22 12.58 0.13
N ILE A 11 3.92 12.72 -1.15
CA ILE A 11 4.93 12.73 -2.22
C ILE A 11 5.74 14.03 -2.15
N SER A 12 7.02 13.91 -1.81
CA SER A 12 7.97 15.02 -1.71
C SER A 12 9.34 14.59 -2.23
N PRO A 13 10.27 15.53 -2.53
CA PRO A 13 11.64 15.17 -2.94
C PRO A 13 12.39 14.31 -1.89
N SER A 14 11.99 14.41 -0.62
CA SER A 14 12.60 13.71 0.50
C SER A 14 11.82 12.49 0.97
N ILE A 15 10.76 12.08 0.26
CA ILE A 15 9.98 10.90 0.64
C ILE A 15 10.88 9.67 0.79
N MET A 16 10.60 8.85 1.80
CA MET A 16 11.23 7.55 1.97
C MET A 16 10.91 6.66 0.76
N VAL A 17 11.94 6.01 0.21
CA VAL A 17 11.80 5.11 -0.93
C VAL A 17 12.41 3.75 -0.62
N TYR A 18 11.92 2.72 -1.26
CA TYR A 18 12.36 1.34 -1.06
C TYR A 18 13.87 1.19 -1.23
N LYS A 19 14.54 0.63 -0.20
CA LYS A 19 16.00 0.44 -0.11
C LYS A 19 16.81 1.73 -0.29
N ASN A 20 16.23 2.89 0.02
CA ASN A 20 16.85 4.21 -0.16
C ASN A 20 17.41 4.45 -1.57
N LYS A 21 16.80 3.86 -2.60
CA LYS A 21 17.26 3.97 -3.99
C LYS A 21 16.95 5.34 -4.56
N GLU A 22 17.98 6.11 -4.88
CA GLU A 22 17.85 7.49 -5.39
C GLU A 22 17.04 7.57 -6.69
N GLU A 23 17.13 6.55 -7.55
CA GLU A 23 16.37 6.46 -8.79
C GLU A 23 14.84 6.34 -8.59
N LYS A 24 14.40 5.93 -7.39
CA LYS A 24 12.98 5.85 -7.02
C LYS A 24 12.43 7.16 -6.46
N LYS A 25 13.27 8.13 -6.17
CA LYS A 25 12.81 9.42 -5.66
C LYS A 25 12.07 10.22 -6.72
N PRO A 26 10.96 10.88 -6.35
CA PRO A 26 10.20 11.70 -7.29
C PRO A 26 11.02 12.91 -7.72
N LYS A 27 10.90 13.28 -9.01
CA LYS A 27 11.55 14.45 -9.59
C LYS A 27 10.51 15.52 -9.91
N PHE A 28 10.63 16.65 -9.23
CA PHE A 28 9.79 17.84 -9.47
C PHE A 28 10.56 18.77 -10.41
N ILE A 29 9.93 19.15 -11.51
CA ILE A 29 10.54 19.99 -12.56
C ILE A 29 9.67 21.22 -12.72
N VAL A 30 10.17 22.40 -12.36
CA VAL A 30 9.51 23.67 -12.65
C VAL A 30 9.58 23.91 -14.15
N ARG A 31 8.44 24.14 -14.79
CA ARG A 31 8.28 24.38 -16.22
C ARG A 31 8.07 25.85 -16.54
N ALA A 32 7.39 26.57 -15.64
CA ALA A 32 7.16 28.01 -15.76
C ALA A 32 7.14 28.64 -14.36
N THR A 33 7.52 29.91 -14.28
CA THR A 33 7.46 30.73 -13.05
C THR A 33 6.65 31.99 -13.30
N HIS A 34 6.13 32.61 -12.24
CA HIS A 34 5.39 33.87 -12.38
C HIS A 34 6.22 34.99 -12.94
N GLU A 35 7.51 35.03 -12.62
CA GLU A 35 8.44 36.08 -13.04
C GLU A 35 8.70 36.06 -14.57
N GLU A 36 8.79 34.85 -15.14
CA GLU A 36 9.14 34.69 -16.57
C GLU A 36 7.91 34.52 -17.46
N ASN A 37 6.87 33.84 -16.95
CA ASN A 37 5.75 33.35 -17.76
C ASN A 37 4.38 33.87 -17.32
N GLY A 38 4.29 34.56 -16.15
CA GLY A 38 3.04 35.06 -15.60
C GLY A 38 2.15 33.97 -14.94
N HIS A 39 2.64 32.72 -14.89
CA HIS A 39 2.00 31.59 -14.21
C HIS A 39 3.05 30.62 -13.66
N HIS A 40 2.67 29.72 -12.78
CA HIS A 40 3.56 28.67 -12.27
C HIS A 40 3.10 27.29 -12.75
N GLU A 41 4.01 26.52 -13.32
CA GLU A 41 3.73 25.16 -13.83
C GLU A 41 4.87 24.21 -13.47
N SER A 42 4.49 22.98 -13.06
CA SER A 42 5.45 21.93 -12.72
C SER A 42 5.08 20.60 -13.35
N SER A 43 6.10 19.78 -13.59
CA SER A 43 5.96 18.37 -13.95
C SER A 43 6.47 17.49 -12.82
N LEU A 44 5.86 16.32 -12.64
CA LEU A 44 6.29 15.29 -11.71
C LEU A 44 6.68 14.03 -12.50
N CYS A 45 7.90 13.52 -12.27
CA CYS A 45 8.27 12.17 -12.65
C CYS A 45 8.30 11.32 -11.39
N LEU A 46 7.49 10.26 -11.37
CA LEU A 46 7.25 9.40 -10.21
C LEU A 46 7.40 7.94 -10.61
N ASP A 47 8.15 7.14 -9.85
CA ASP A 47 8.11 5.68 -9.90
C ASP A 47 6.75 5.23 -9.35
N LEU A 48 6.08 4.29 -10.02
CA LEU A 48 4.71 3.89 -9.69
C LEU A 48 4.59 3.17 -8.35
N HIS A 49 5.73 2.68 -7.81
CA HIS A 49 5.83 2.05 -6.49
C HIS A 49 6.47 3.00 -5.44
N THR A 50 6.34 4.31 -5.62
CA THR A 50 6.81 5.30 -4.65
C THR A 50 5.65 5.89 -3.85
N GLY A 51 5.78 5.88 -2.52
CA GLY A 51 4.72 6.30 -1.60
C GLY A 51 3.55 5.32 -1.56
N THR A 52 2.37 5.80 -1.26
CA THR A 52 1.17 4.95 -1.19
C THR A 52 0.71 4.58 -2.60
N HIS A 53 0.64 3.28 -2.89
CA HIS A 53 0.28 2.76 -4.21
C HIS A 53 -0.41 1.40 -4.13
N ILE A 54 -0.99 0.97 -5.25
CA ILE A 54 -1.62 -0.35 -5.42
C ILE A 54 -0.78 -1.14 -6.41
N ASP A 55 -0.44 -2.39 -6.05
CA ASP A 55 0.17 -3.34 -6.98
C ASP A 55 -0.89 -4.04 -7.82
N MET A 56 -0.67 -4.03 -9.14
CA MET A 56 -1.43 -4.85 -10.08
C MET A 56 -0.78 -6.22 -10.22
N PRO A 57 -1.52 -7.27 -10.63
CA PRO A 57 -0.98 -8.61 -10.85
C PRO A 57 0.28 -8.63 -11.74
N LYS A 58 0.35 -7.78 -12.76
CA LYS A 58 1.51 -7.65 -13.65
C LYS A 58 2.82 -7.32 -12.93
N HIS A 59 2.76 -6.74 -11.72
CA HIS A 59 3.98 -6.42 -10.95
C HIS A 59 4.84 -7.66 -10.71
N MET A 60 4.22 -8.76 -10.30
CA MET A 60 4.95 -10.01 -9.94
C MET A 60 4.56 -11.23 -10.77
N ILE A 61 3.49 -11.14 -11.57
CA ILE A 61 2.99 -12.27 -12.35
C ILE A 61 3.24 -11.98 -13.82
N LYS A 62 4.03 -12.88 -14.47
CA LYS A 62 4.22 -12.83 -15.91
C LYS A 62 2.85 -12.94 -16.61
N ASP A 63 2.57 -12.03 -17.52
CA ASP A 63 1.28 -11.92 -18.22
C ASP A 63 0.09 -11.63 -17.30
N GLY A 64 0.36 -11.11 -16.09
CA GLY A 64 -0.65 -10.66 -15.14
C GLY A 64 -1.41 -9.41 -15.63
N LYS A 65 -2.61 -9.22 -15.07
CA LYS A 65 -3.47 -8.08 -15.37
C LYS A 65 -2.80 -6.75 -15.06
N THR A 66 -3.07 -5.76 -15.91
CA THR A 66 -2.64 -4.38 -15.74
C THR A 66 -3.75 -3.51 -15.12
N SER A 67 -3.45 -2.23 -14.94
CA SER A 67 -4.42 -1.22 -14.49
C SER A 67 -5.66 -1.07 -15.41
N ASP A 68 -5.60 -1.52 -16.66
CA ASP A 68 -6.74 -1.46 -17.59
C ASP A 68 -7.90 -2.38 -17.15
N GLU A 69 -7.58 -3.42 -16.39
CA GLU A 69 -8.55 -4.42 -15.91
C GLU A 69 -8.91 -4.21 -14.42
N PHE A 70 -8.45 -3.09 -13.85
CA PHE A 70 -8.65 -2.78 -12.44
C PHE A 70 -10.04 -2.14 -12.20
N GLU A 71 -10.72 -2.64 -11.17
CA GLU A 71 -12.00 -2.09 -10.72
C GLU A 71 -11.87 -1.44 -9.34
N LEU A 72 -12.38 -0.21 -9.18
CA LEU A 72 -12.31 0.53 -7.92
C LEU A 72 -12.96 -0.21 -6.74
N SER A 73 -13.99 -1.02 -6.98
CA SER A 73 -14.65 -1.84 -5.96
C SER A 73 -13.72 -2.83 -5.27
N SER A 74 -12.61 -3.21 -5.93
CA SER A 74 -11.62 -4.14 -5.40
C SER A 74 -10.82 -3.58 -4.22
N VAL A 75 -10.74 -2.27 -4.07
CA VAL A 75 -9.95 -1.58 -3.02
C VAL A 75 -10.77 -0.55 -2.24
N ASN A 76 -12.08 -0.59 -2.34
CA ASN A 76 -12.99 0.33 -1.66
C ASN A 76 -14.07 -0.41 -0.87
N GLY A 77 -14.49 0.13 0.27
CA GLY A 77 -15.52 -0.41 1.15
C GLY A 77 -14.99 -0.76 2.54
N THR A 78 -15.49 -1.82 3.16
CA THR A 78 -15.13 -2.21 4.52
C THR A 78 -13.67 -2.68 4.61
N CYS A 79 -12.96 -2.13 5.60
CA CYS A 79 -11.57 -2.45 5.90
C CYS A 79 -11.40 -2.70 7.40
N PHE A 80 -10.75 -3.78 7.77
CA PHE A 80 -10.34 -4.03 9.14
C PHE A 80 -8.84 -3.70 9.30
N VAL A 81 -8.52 -2.83 10.26
CA VAL A 81 -7.12 -2.52 10.62
C VAL A 81 -6.72 -3.42 11.79
N VAL A 82 -5.69 -4.25 11.59
CA VAL A 82 -5.06 -5.04 12.65
C VAL A 82 -3.81 -4.33 13.15
N ASP A 83 -3.58 -4.27 14.47
CA ASP A 83 -2.41 -3.60 15.05
C ASP A 83 -1.32 -4.60 15.45
N PHE A 84 -0.29 -4.70 14.63
CA PHE A 84 0.91 -5.49 14.87
C PHE A 84 2.05 -4.67 15.47
N SER A 85 1.89 -3.37 15.65
CA SER A 85 2.99 -2.44 16.00
C SER A 85 3.71 -2.76 17.32
N LYS A 86 3.05 -3.45 18.23
CA LYS A 86 3.61 -3.87 19.53
C LYS A 86 4.05 -5.33 19.58
N HIS A 87 3.90 -6.05 18.48
CA HIS A 87 4.28 -7.46 18.42
C HIS A 87 5.81 -7.61 18.39
N PRO A 88 6.39 -8.61 19.09
CA PRO A 88 7.84 -8.79 19.17
C PRO A 88 8.47 -9.34 17.89
N SER A 89 7.68 -10.01 17.02
CA SER A 89 8.14 -10.51 15.72
C SER A 89 8.17 -9.37 14.68
N HIS A 90 8.88 -9.62 13.59
CA HIS A 90 8.80 -8.83 12.36
C HIS A 90 7.86 -9.44 11.31
N GLU A 91 7.41 -10.67 11.55
CA GLU A 91 6.59 -11.41 10.60
C GLU A 91 5.13 -11.45 11.06
N VAL A 92 4.26 -10.89 10.24
CA VAL A 92 2.81 -11.08 10.36
C VAL A 92 2.48 -12.42 9.72
N ASP A 93 2.17 -13.39 10.54
CA ASP A 93 1.93 -14.77 10.14
C ASP A 93 0.47 -15.20 10.39
N GLU A 94 0.15 -16.42 9.97
CA GLU A 94 -1.15 -17.06 10.23
C GLU A 94 -1.48 -17.12 11.74
N ALA A 95 -0.49 -17.36 12.59
CA ALA A 95 -0.74 -17.52 14.04
C ALA A 95 -1.24 -16.21 14.66
N PHE A 96 -0.68 -15.08 14.24
CA PHE A 96 -1.15 -13.75 14.65
C PHE A 96 -2.54 -13.46 14.07
N LEU A 97 -2.73 -13.68 12.76
CA LEU A 97 -3.97 -13.32 12.07
C LEU A 97 -5.19 -14.16 12.50
N LYS A 98 -4.98 -15.38 12.99
CA LYS A 98 -6.06 -16.23 13.54
C LYS A 98 -6.77 -15.67 14.77
N ALA A 99 -6.22 -14.66 15.43
CA ALA A 99 -6.88 -13.98 16.52
C ALA A 99 -8.05 -13.08 16.07
N TYR A 100 -8.18 -12.85 14.76
CA TYR A 100 -9.17 -11.97 14.15
C TYR A 100 -10.15 -12.77 13.29
N GLU A 101 -11.38 -12.24 13.18
CA GLU A 101 -12.41 -12.76 12.28
C GLU A 101 -12.62 -11.71 11.15
N PHE A 102 -12.52 -12.15 9.90
CA PHE A 102 -12.73 -11.31 8.74
C PHE A 102 -13.92 -11.80 7.92
N SER A 103 -14.67 -10.87 7.35
CA SER A 103 -15.77 -11.22 6.44
C SER A 103 -15.28 -11.31 4.98
N PRO A 104 -15.76 -12.27 4.19
CA PRO A 104 -15.43 -12.32 2.77
C PRO A 104 -15.75 -10.98 2.05
N GLY A 105 -14.80 -10.51 1.22
CA GLY A 105 -14.91 -9.24 0.53
C GLY A 105 -14.46 -8.00 1.33
N GLU A 106 -14.03 -8.17 2.57
CA GLU A 106 -13.36 -7.11 3.33
C GLU A 106 -11.92 -6.89 2.83
N MET A 107 -11.36 -5.76 3.21
CA MET A 107 -9.93 -5.47 3.14
C MET A 107 -9.32 -5.61 4.53
N VAL A 108 -8.03 -5.98 4.58
CA VAL A 108 -7.27 -6.04 5.84
C VAL A 108 -6.06 -5.13 5.71
N PHE A 109 -5.97 -4.12 6.58
CA PHE A 109 -4.81 -3.24 6.67
C PHE A 109 -4.00 -3.60 7.90
N ILE A 110 -2.70 -3.76 7.70
CA ILE A 110 -1.75 -4.20 8.72
C ILE A 110 -0.94 -2.99 9.18
N LYS A 111 -1.26 -2.49 10.37
CA LYS A 111 -0.49 -1.47 11.07
C LYS A 111 0.67 -2.13 11.75
N THR A 112 1.88 -1.66 11.47
CA THR A 112 3.10 -2.14 12.09
C THR A 112 3.90 -0.97 12.65
N LYS A 113 5.09 -1.25 13.19
CA LYS A 113 6.01 -0.18 13.61
C LYS A 113 6.64 0.60 12.45
N ASN A 114 6.46 0.13 11.20
CA ASN A 114 6.98 0.81 10.02
C ASN A 114 6.38 2.22 9.84
N SER A 115 5.13 2.44 10.28
CA SER A 115 4.49 3.78 10.26
C SER A 115 5.29 4.85 11.03
N PHE A 116 6.17 4.44 11.94
CA PHE A 116 6.98 5.35 12.78
C PHE A 116 8.41 5.51 12.28
N ASP A 117 8.81 4.80 11.23
CA ASP A 117 10.14 4.87 10.64
C ASP A 117 10.31 6.18 9.84
N GLN A 118 11.43 6.89 10.09
CA GLN A 118 11.76 8.13 9.36
C GLN A 118 12.63 7.86 8.12
N GLN A 119 13.17 6.65 8.01
CA GLN A 119 14.01 6.19 6.89
C GLN A 119 13.72 4.74 6.63
N PHE A 120 14.02 4.27 5.41
CA PHE A 120 13.83 2.88 5.06
C PHE A 120 14.61 1.96 6.00
N ASN A 121 13.88 1.15 6.72
CA ASN A 121 14.39 0.15 7.65
C ASN A 121 14.51 -1.19 6.92
N TYR A 122 15.71 -1.78 6.87
CA TYR A 122 15.92 -3.08 6.22
C TYR A 122 15.33 -4.24 7.02
N ASP A 123 15.04 -4.02 8.32
CA ASP A 123 14.39 -4.97 9.22
C ASP A 123 12.91 -4.66 9.44
N TYR A 124 12.26 -4.07 8.44
CA TYR A 124 10.85 -3.71 8.49
C TYR A 124 9.92 -4.91 8.73
N ASP A 125 8.78 -4.66 9.35
CA ASP A 125 7.74 -5.66 9.56
C ASP A 125 7.01 -5.94 8.24
N TYR A 126 6.63 -7.20 8.02
CA TYR A 126 6.09 -7.65 6.75
C TYR A 126 5.10 -8.81 6.91
N LEU A 127 4.26 -9.03 5.91
CA LEU A 127 3.38 -10.19 5.81
C LEU A 127 4.14 -11.37 5.21
N ASN A 128 4.20 -12.49 5.93
CA ASN A 128 4.82 -13.69 5.38
C ASN A 128 3.82 -14.55 4.58
N ALA A 129 4.33 -15.58 3.91
CA ALA A 129 3.51 -16.45 3.05
C ALA A 129 2.38 -17.16 3.79
N SER A 130 2.58 -17.54 5.07
CA SER A 130 1.53 -18.22 5.84
C SER A 130 0.38 -17.26 6.17
N GLY A 131 0.70 -16.01 6.52
CA GLY A 131 -0.30 -14.96 6.72
C GLY A 131 -1.06 -14.64 5.44
N ALA A 132 -0.36 -14.54 4.30
CA ALA A 132 -1.00 -14.31 3.00
C ALA A 132 -1.96 -15.44 2.61
N GLU A 133 -1.55 -16.69 2.83
CA GLU A 133 -2.39 -17.87 2.57
C GLU A 133 -3.63 -17.88 3.48
N TRP A 134 -3.47 -17.50 4.76
CA TRP A 134 -4.57 -17.35 5.69
C TRP A 134 -5.58 -16.31 5.20
N LEU A 135 -5.12 -15.09 4.88
CA LEU A 135 -5.98 -14.00 4.40
C LEU A 135 -6.70 -14.37 3.10
N LYS A 136 -6.03 -15.04 2.18
CA LYS A 136 -6.65 -15.58 0.96
C LYS A 136 -7.82 -16.52 1.31
N ASN A 137 -7.62 -17.42 2.25
CA ASN A 137 -8.63 -18.40 2.65
C ASN A 137 -9.84 -17.75 3.39
N GLN A 138 -9.68 -16.55 3.96
CA GLN A 138 -10.80 -15.76 4.49
C GLN A 138 -11.61 -15.05 3.38
N GLY A 139 -11.14 -15.06 2.14
CA GLY A 139 -11.85 -14.43 1.01
C GLY A 139 -11.78 -12.91 1.01
N ILE A 140 -10.73 -12.32 1.58
CA ILE A 140 -10.51 -10.87 1.53
C ILE A 140 -10.18 -10.42 0.11
N LYS A 141 -10.39 -9.15 -0.21
CA LYS A 141 -10.18 -8.62 -1.57
C LYS A 141 -8.94 -7.76 -1.75
N ALA A 142 -8.41 -7.19 -0.66
CA ALA A 142 -7.16 -6.44 -0.68
C ALA A 142 -6.47 -6.47 0.68
N VAL A 143 -5.14 -6.40 0.68
CA VAL A 143 -4.30 -6.24 1.86
C VAL A 143 -3.55 -4.92 1.76
N GLY A 144 -3.59 -4.12 2.81
CA GLY A 144 -2.77 -2.92 2.94
C GLY A 144 -1.69 -3.09 4.02
N ILE A 145 -0.56 -2.41 3.86
CA ILE A 145 0.52 -2.37 4.84
C ILE A 145 1.21 -1.01 4.85
N ASP A 146 1.73 -0.63 6.00
CA ASP A 146 2.53 0.59 6.20
C ASP A 146 4.02 0.43 5.86
N ALA A 147 4.41 -0.68 5.27
CA ALA A 147 5.74 -0.90 4.69
C ALA A 147 5.79 -0.47 3.22
N LEU A 148 7.00 -0.21 2.71
CA LEU A 148 7.27 0.02 1.28
C LEU A 148 7.49 -1.30 0.51
N GLY A 149 7.01 -2.40 1.04
CA GLY A 149 7.04 -3.74 0.48
C GLY A 149 6.27 -4.70 1.38
N ILE A 150 5.30 -5.45 0.83
CA ILE A 150 4.47 -6.39 1.60
C ILE A 150 5.26 -7.55 2.19
N GLU A 151 6.36 -7.95 1.55
CA GLU A 151 7.23 -9.04 2.01
C GLU A 151 8.71 -8.63 2.06
N ARG A 152 9.50 -9.33 2.87
CA ARG A 152 10.92 -9.03 3.10
C ARG A 152 11.80 -10.23 2.80
N ASN A 153 12.79 -10.05 1.88
CA ASN A 153 13.86 -11.01 1.60
C ASN A 153 13.39 -12.46 1.31
N ALA A 154 12.15 -12.64 0.83
CA ALA A 154 11.60 -13.95 0.52
C ALA A 154 11.94 -14.36 -0.93
N PRO A 155 12.78 -15.39 -1.15
CA PRO A 155 13.08 -15.86 -2.51
C PRO A 155 11.81 -16.26 -3.24
N GLY A 156 11.65 -15.78 -4.48
CA GLY A 156 10.47 -16.09 -5.30
C GLY A 156 9.21 -15.33 -4.96
N HIS A 157 9.28 -14.36 -4.05
CA HIS A 157 8.17 -13.46 -3.70
C HIS A 157 6.83 -14.16 -3.41
N PRO A 158 6.79 -15.16 -2.49
CA PRO A 158 5.62 -16.00 -2.29
C PRO A 158 4.38 -15.21 -1.83
N THR A 159 4.54 -14.19 -0.99
CA THR A 159 3.42 -13.36 -0.50
C THR A 159 2.75 -12.63 -1.66
N HIS A 160 3.51 -11.97 -2.53
CA HIS A 160 2.96 -11.32 -3.72
C HIS A 160 2.27 -12.32 -4.65
N HIS A 161 2.89 -13.47 -4.90
CA HIS A 161 2.31 -14.50 -5.77
C HIS A 161 1.01 -15.08 -5.20
N ILE A 162 0.93 -15.29 -3.88
CA ILE A 162 -0.29 -15.77 -3.23
C ILE A 162 -1.40 -14.71 -3.37
N LEU A 163 -1.13 -13.46 -3.06
CA LEU A 163 -2.14 -12.41 -3.07
C LEU A 163 -2.55 -12.06 -4.51
N LEU A 164 -1.63 -11.55 -5.31
CA LEU A 164 -1.91 -11.08 -6.67
C LEU A 164 -2.37 -12.20 -7.61
N GLY A 165 -1.84 -13.43 -7.42
CA GLY A 165 -2.24 -14.62 -8.18
C GLY A 165 -3.68 -15.06 -7.92
N ASN A 166 -4.27 -14.63 -6.82
CA ASN A 166 -5.66 -14.93 -6.45
C ASN A 166 -6.57 -13.70 -6.53
N GLY A 167 -6.12 -12.61 -7.18
CA GLY A 167 -6.92 -11.40 -7.38
C GLY A 167 -7.08 -10.54 -6.12
N ILE A 168 -6.21 -10.74 -5.12
CA ILE A 168 -6.15 -9.92 -3.92
C ILE A 168 -5.13 -8.81 -4.16
N TYR A 169 -5.59 -7.55 -4.19
CA TYR A 169 -4.72 -6.41 -4.44
C TYR A 169 -3.87 -6.08 -3.21
N ILE A 170 -2.69 -5.52 -3.44
CA ILE A 170 -1.77 -5.08 -2.39
C ILE A 170 -1.73 -3.56 -2.40
N ILE A 171 -1.83 -2.93 -1.22
CA ILE A 171 -1.68 -1.49 -1.04
C ILE A 171 -0.48 -1.28 -0.11
N GLU A 172 0.59 -0.70 -0.62
CA GLU A 172 1.82 -0.46 0.11
C GLU A 172 2.01 1.02 0.45
N GLY A 173 2.88 1.31 1.41
CA GLY A 173 3.23 2.67 1.80
C GLY A 173 2.06 3.43 2.44
N LEU A 174 1.26 2.77 3.27
CA LEU A 174 0.26 3.44 4.09
C LEU A 174 0.94 4.15 5.28
N ASP A 175 0.35 5.23 5.76
CA ASP A 175 0.67 5.84 7.05
C ASP A 175 -0.45 5.52 8.03
N LEU A 176 -0.26 4.49 8.84
CA LEU A 176 -1.23 4.04 9.83
C LEU A 176 -0.90 4.50 11.26
N SER A 177 0.04 5.45 11.42
CA SER A 177 0.53 5.92 12.72
C SER A 177 -0.61 6.40 13.63
N GLU A 178 -1.58 7.14 13.09
CA GLU A 178 -2.71 7.73 13.80
C GLU A 178 -4.00 6.86 13.73
N VAL A 179 -3.90 5.61 13.25
CA VAL A 179 -5.05 4.72 13.08
C VAL A 179 -5.07 3.69 14.20
N ASP A 180 -6.19 3.55 14.90
CA ASP A 180 -6.41 2.50 15.89
C ASP A 180 -6.85 1.19 15.21
N GLU A 181 -6.69 0.06 15.92
CA GLU A 181 -7.26 -1.22 15.50
C GLU A 181 -8.78 -1.15 15.45
N GLY A 182 -9.38 -1.68 14.38
CA GLY A 182 -10.82 -1.69 14.25
C GLY A 182 -11.35 -1.69 12.83
N LEU A 183 -12.65 -1.47 12.71
CA LEU A 183 -13.38 -1.50 11.46
C LEU A 183 -13.55 -0.09 10.89
N TYR A 184 -13.29 0.06 9.59
CA TYR A 184 -13.31 1.34 8.86
C TYR A 184 -14.04 1.22 7.52
N GLU A 185 -14.62 2.31 7.08
CA GLU A 185 -14.92 2.57 5.68
C GLU A 185 -13.63 3.07 5.01
N CYS A 186 -13.18 2.40 3.94
CA CYS A 186 -11.99 2.78 3.18
C CYS A 186 -12.35 3.34 1.82
N LEU A 187 -11.74 4.49 1.49
CA LEU A 187 -11.69 5.03 0.14
C LEU A 187 -10.25 5.03 -0.35
N CYS A 188 -9.99 4.20 -1.36
CA CYS A 188 -8.71 4.15 -2.05
C CYS A 188 -8.91 4.61 -3.50
N MET A 189 -8.32 5.75 -3.85
CA MET A 189 -8.52 6.42 -5.13
C MET A 189 -7.20 6.52 -5.90
N PRO A 190 -6.88 5.53 -6.74
CA PRO A 190 -5.67 5.57 -7.56
C PRO A 190 -5.79 6.53 -8.74
N LEU A 191 -4.63 6.95 -9.27
CA LEU A 191 -4.58 7.61 -10.56
C LEU A 191 -5.03 6.65 -11.66
N LYS A 192 -5.85 7.14 -12.59
CA LYS A 192 -6.30 6.35 -13.75
C LYS A 192 -5.22 6.38 -14.85
N ILE A 193 -4.27 5.46 -14.75
CA ILE A 193 -3.16 5.30 -15.71
C ILE A 193 -3.37 3.96 -16.42
N ALA A 194 -3.26 3.94 -17.74
CA ALA A 194 -3.47 2.74 -18.55
C ALA A 194 -2.21 1.88 -18.66
N GLY A 195 -2.36 0.55 -18.67
CA GLY A 195 -1.35 -0.43 -19.06
C GLY A 195 -0.19 -0.65 -18.07
N VAL A 196 -0.32 -0.15 -16.82
CA VAL A 196 0.76 -0.19 -15.82
C VAL A 196 0.57 -1.28 -14.76
N GLU A 197 1.65 -1.56 -14.04
CA GLU A 197 1.75 -2.58 -12.99
C GLU A 197 1.59 -2.01 -11.57
N GLY A 198 1.57 -0.71 -11.41
CA GLY A 198 1.42 0.00 -10.13
C GLY A 198 0.62 1.28 -10.29
N LEU A 199 -0.19 1.63 -9.30
CA LEU A 199 -1.02 2.83 -9.31
C LEU A 199 -0.83 3.64 -8.03
N PRO A 200 -0.16 4.82 -8.09
CA PRO A 200 -0.16 5.76 -6.97
C PRO A 200 -1.59 6.11 -6.56
N ALA A 201 -1.85 6.10 -5.25
CA ALA A 201 -3.21 6.25 -4.73
C ALA A 201 -3.29 7.22 -3.55
N ARG A 202 -4.46 7.83 -3.36
CA ARG A 202 -4.85 8.48 -2.11
C ARG A 202 -5.75 7.55 -1.34
N VAL A 203 -5.44 7.29 -0.07
CA VAL A 203 -6.18 6.36 0.79
C VAL A 203 -6.68 7.09 2.02
N LEU A 204 -7.98 6.95 2.28
CA LEU A 204 -8.66 7.55 3.42
C LEU A 204 -9.40 6.46 4.20
N LEU A 205 -9.36 6.53 5.52
CA LEU A 205 -10.11 5.66 6.43
C LEU A 205 -11.09 6.49 7.25
N LYS A 206 -12.28 5.97 7.48
CA LYS A 206 -13.28 6.54 8.37
C LYS A 206 -13.77 5.46 9.33
N PRO A 207 -13.64 5.65 10.66
CA PRO A 207 -14.14 4.67 11.63
C PRO A 207 -15.67 4.53 11.53
N TYR A 208 -16.16 3.31 11.71
CA TYR A 208 -17.60 3.02 11.82
C TYR A 208 -18.19 3.47 13.14
#